data_99feb091be427c55f7b86978b64786db
#
_entry.id   99feb091be427c55f7b86978b64786db
#
_cell.length_a   1.000
_cell.length_b   1.000
_cell.length_c   1.000
_cell.angle_alpha   90.00
_cell.angle_beta   90.00
_cell.angle_gamma   90.00
#
_symmetry.space_group_name_H-M   'P 1'
#
loop_
_entity.id
_entity.type
_entity.pdbx_description
1 polymer ?
#
loop_
_entity_poly.entity_id
_entity_poly.type
_entity_poly.pdbx_seq_one_letter_code
_entity_poly.pdbx_strand_id
1 'polypeptide(L)'
;MKTIIQFYTKAKAFESLANFYDACAQVEIDEYRDYEKALNAMKEAKRQLDKSAAVNKDVKQNLLLKRIKYLESYCEAREAFNNGNYEQMARICDSLVDQPSVDEAVRLGDVFANLIEFHMNKGDVQQSYSYLQKMQKKKIVIDPYLDRKMVEDIYRGMGMPNPHKQYGAGSDDIEEDINEEF
;
A
#
# COMPACT_ATOMS: atom_id res chain seq x y z
N MET A 1 0.37 3.44 -24.94
CA MET A 1 -0.85 2.79 -24.42
C MET A 1 -1.94 2.61 -25.50
N LYS A 2 -2.45 3.67 -26.15
CA LYS A 2 -3.54 3.58 -27.16
C LYS A 2 -3.25 2.54 -28.27
N THR A 3 -2.05 2.47 -28.82
CA THR A 3 -1.65 1.55 -29.88
C THR A 3 -1.74 0.08 -29.46
N ILE A 4 -1.32 -0.26 -28.24
CA ILE A 4 -1.40 -1.62 -27.68
C ILE A 4 -2.85 -2.07 -27.53
N ILE A 5 -3.68 -1.20 -26.95
CA ILE A 5 -5.11 -1.47 -26.77
C ILE A 5 -5.79 -1.70 -28.13
N GLN A 6 -5.51 -0.85 -29.12
CA GLN A 6 -6.07 -0.99 -30.47
C GLN A 6 -5.63 -2.30 -31.16
N PHE A 7 -4.36 -2.69 -30.96
CA PHE A 7 -3.85 -3.94 -31.51
C PHE A 7 -4.59 -5.16 -30.93
N TYR A 8 -4.63 -5.29 -29.60
CA TYR A 8 -5.32 -6.41 -28.96
C TYR A 8 -6.82 -6.43 -29.25
N THR A 9 -7.46 -5.25 -29.34
CA THR A 9 -8.89 -5.14 -29.67
C THR A 9 -9.16 -5.64 -31.08
N LYS A 10 -8.35 -5.23 -32.08
CA LYS A 10 -8.47 -5.69 -33.48
C LYS A 10 -8.20 -7.18 -33.60
N ALA A 11 -7.24 -7.70 -32.86
CA ALA A 11 -6.92 -9.13 -32.83
C ALA A 11 -7.94 -9.96 -32.03
N LYS A 12 -8.93 -9.34 -31.36
CA LYS A 12 -9.87 -9.99 -30.44
C LYS A 12 -9.18 -10.78 -29.33
N ALA A 13 -7.96 -10.39 -28.96
CA ALA A 13 -7.15 -11.02 -27.92
C ALA A 13 -7.54 -10.50 -26.53
N PHE A 14 -8.78 -10.76 -26.13
CA PHE A 14 -9.39 -10.19 -24.91
C PHE A 14 -8.69 -10.62 -23.62
N GLU A 15 -8.18 -11.84 -23.56
CA GLU A 15 -7.41 -12.30 -22.39
C GLU A 15 -6.08 -11.54 -22.26
N SER A 16 -5.35 -11.36 -23.36
CA SER A 16 -4.12 -10.56 -23.38
C SER A 16 -4.38 -9.11 -23.01
N LEU A 17 -5.52 -8.56 -23.46
CA LEU A 17 -5.92 -7.21 -23.12
C LEU A 17 -6.30 -7.08 -21.63
N ALA A 18 -6.97 -8.09 -21.06
CA ALA A 18 -7.25 -8.13 -19.62
C ALA A 18 -5.95 -8.17 -18.81
N ASN A 19 -4.99 -9.02 -19.17
CA ASN A 19 -3.69 -9.10 -18.50
C ASN A 19 -2.91 -7.77 -18.62
N PHE A 20 -3.03 -7.08 -19.76
CA PHE A 20 -2.41 -5.78 -19.94
C PHE A 20 -2.99 -4.72 -18.97
N TYR A 21 -4.31 -4.66 -18.83
CA TYR A 21 -4.95 -3.75 -17.89
C TYR A 21 -4.63 -4.10 -16.44
N ASP A 22 -4.55 -5.38 -16.10
CA ASP A 22 -4.14 -5.81 -14.76
C ASP A 22 -2.69 -5.41 -14.44
N ALA A 23 -1.78 -5.54 -15.40
CA ALA A 23 -0.41 -5.05 -15.26
C ALA A 23 -0.36 -3.51 -15.10
N CYS A 24 -1.18 -2.77 -15.84
CA CYS A 24 -1.29 -1.31 -15.66
C CYS A 24 -1.78 -0.97 -14.25
N ALA A 25 -2.78 -1.69 -13.73
CA ALA A 25 -3.26 -1.48 -12.38
C ALA A 25 -2.16 -1.71 -11.34
N GLN A 26 -1.35 -2.74 -11.52
CA GLN A 26 -0.23 -3.03 -10.61
C GLN A 26 0.81 -1.89 -10.60
N VAL A 27 1.14 -1.34 -11.76
CA VAL A 27 2.05 -0.16 -11.86
C VAL A 27 1.46 1.05 -11.14
N GLU A 28 0.16 1.32 -11.29
CA GLU A 28 -0.49 2.44 -10.59
C GLU A 28 -0.44 2.25 -9.06
N ILE A 29 -0.54 1.01 -8.55
CA ILE A 29 -0.43 0.70 -7.12
C ILE A 29 1.01 0.85 -6.64
N ASP A 30 1.97 0.21 -7.32
CA ASP A 30 3.33 0.04 -6.82
C ASP A 30 4.17 1.29 -6.97
N GLU A 31 4.05 1.98 -8.13
CA GLU A 31 4.89 3.12 -8.47
C GLU A 31 4.23 4.47 -8.10
N TYR A 32 2.93 4.59 -8.36
CA TYR A 32 2.24 5.87 -8.23
C TYR A 32 1.32 5.98 -7.01
N ARG A 33 1.00 4.87 -6.34
CA ARG A 33 -0.01 4.81 -5.26
C ARG A 33 -1.35 5.45 -5.67
N ASP A 34 -1.67 5.37 -6.97
CA ASP A 34 -2.91 5.89 -7.53
C ASP A 34 -3.96 4.77 -7.58
N TYR A 35 -4.60 4.56 -6.45
CA TYR A 35 -5.55 3.47 -6.25
C TYR A 35 -6.83 3.63 -7.07
N GLU A 36 -7.22 4.87 -7.41
CA GLU A 36 -8.40 5.13 -8.24
C GLU A 36 -8.15 4.74 -9.70
N LYS A 37 -6.98 5.10 -10.24
CA LYS A 37 -6.58 4.65 -11.58
C LYS A 37 -6.39 3.15 -11.63
N ALA A 38 -5.79 2.56 -10.60
CA ALA A 38 -5.64 1.11 -10.49
C ALA A 38 -7.02 0.41 -10.50
N LEU A 39 -7.98 0.92 -9.75
CA LEU A 39 -9.35 0.40 -9.71
C LEU A 39 -10.01 0.46 -11.09
N ASN A 40 -9.88 1.58 -11.78
CA ASN A 40 -10.42 1.74 -13.14
C ASN A 40 -9.77 0.75 -14.12
N ALA A 41 -8.46 0.54 -14.03
CA ALA A 41 -7.75 -0.43 -14.85
C ALA A 41 -8.18 -1.88 -14.53
N MET A 42 -8.33 -2.25 -13.26
CA MET A 42 -8.83 -3.58 -12.88
C MET A 42 -10.27 -3.83 -13.35
N LYS A 43 -11.15 -2.82 -13.25
CA LYS A 43 -12.52 -2.91 -13.78
C LYS A 43 -12.52 -3.11 -15.30
N GLU A 44 -11.60 -2.46 -16.01
CA GLU A 44 -11.45 -2.68 -17.44
C GLU A 44 -10.87 -4.08 -17.75
N ALA A 45 -9.88 -4.55 -16.98
CA ALA A 45 -9.38 -5.92 -17.07
C ALA A 45 -10.50 -6.95 -16.95
N LYS A 46 -11.38 -6.80 -15.95
CA LYS A 46 -12.55 -7.64 -15.78
C LYS A 46 -13.47 -7.60 -17.01
N ARG A 47 -13.77 -6.41 -17.53
CA ARG A 47 -14.64 -6.24 -18.70
C ARG A 47 -14.08 -6.93 -19.96
N GLN A 48 -12.76 -6.92 -20.12
CA GLN A 48 -12.12 -7.64 -21.22
C GLN A 48 -12.11 -9.16 -20.99
N LEU A 49 -11.86 -9.60 -19.77
CA LEU A 49 -11.91 -11.01 -19.39
C LEU A 49 -13.32 -11.60 -19.60
N ASP A 50 -14.37 -10.83 -19.36
CA ASP A 50 -15.77 -11.23 -19.61
C ASP A 50 -16.00 -11.60 -21.08
N LYS A 51 -15.30 -10.97 -22.02
CA LYS A 51 -15.36 -11.22 -23.46
C LYS A 51 -14.48 -12.37 -23.93
N SER A 52 -13.55 -12.84 -23.09
CA SER A 52 -12.60 -13.89 -23.44
C SER A 52 -13.24 -15.28 -23.41
N ALA A 53 -12.65 -16.21 -24.18
CA ALA A 53 -13.00 -17.63 -24.17
C ALA A 53 -11.94 -18.45 -23.40
N ALA A 54 -11.25 -17.86 -22.42
CA ALA A 54 -10.20 -18.52 -21.66
C ALA A 54 -10.72 -19.73 -20.90
N VAL A 55 -9.95 -20.81 -20.88
CA VAL A 55 -10.33 -22.09 -20.25
C VAL A 55 -10.55 -21.94 -18.72
N ASN A 56 -9.75 -21.08 -18.06
CA ASN A 56 -9.83 -20.83 -16.61
C ASN A 56 -10.49 -19.47 -16.30
N LYS A 57 -11.41 -19.03 -17.13
CA LYS A 57 -12.04 -17.71 -17.03
C LYS A 57 -12.65 -17.46 -15.65
N ASP A 58 -13.43 -18.40 -15.13
CA ASP A 58 -14.14 -18.24 -13.85
C ASP A 58 -13.17 -18.08 -12.67
N VAL A 59 -12.07 -18.82 -12.66
CA VAL A 59 -11.02 -18.69 -11.62
C VAL A 59 -10.37 -17.32 -11.67
N LYS A 60 -9.98 -16.86 -12.88
CA LYS A 60 -9.37 -15.54 -13.08
C LYS A 60 -10.33 -14.41 -12.72
N GLN A 61 -11.62 -14.55 -13.08
CA GLN A 61 -12.64 -13.58 -12.71
C GLN A 61 -12.82 -13.47 -11.20
N ASN A 62 -12.89 -14.60 -10.50
CA ASN A 62 -13.05 -14.61 -9.05
C ASN A 62 -11.87 -13.97 -8.32
N LEU A 63 -10.64 -14.24 -8.76
CA LEU A 63 -9.44 -13.60 -8.22
C LEU A 63 -9.46 -12.08 -8.47
N LEU A 64 -9.76 -11.68 -9.70
CA LEU A 64 -9.82 -10.26 -10.06
C LEU A 64 -10.95 -9.52 -9.32
N LEU A 65 -12.12 -10.14 -9.17
CA LEU A 65 -13.23 -9.56 -8.40
C LEU A 65 -12.88 -9.38 -6.92
N LYS A 66 -12.16 -10.32 -6.33
CA LYS A 66 -11.67 -10.21 -4.95
C LYS A 66 -10.73 -9.02 -4.80
N ARG A 67 -9.77 -8.85 -5.72
CA ARG A 67 -8.84 -7.72 -5.74
C ARG A 67 -9.56 -6.39 -5.95
N ILE A 68 -10.52 -6.33 -6.89
CA ILE A 68 -11.35 -5.15 -7.11
C ILE A 68 -12.08 -4.75 -5.82
N LYS A 69 -12.69 -5.71 -5.11
CA LYS A 69 -13.39 -5.44 -3.86
C LYS A 69 -12.47 -4.84 -2.79
N TYR A 70 -11.27 -5.36 -2.62
CA TYR A 70 -10.31 -4.80 -1.66
C TYR A 70 -9.88 -3.39 -2.04
N LEU A 71 -9.63 -3.18 -3.34
CA LEU A 71 -9.24 -1.88 -3.86
C LEU A 71 -10.38 -0.85 -3.74
N GLU A 72 -11.63 -1.24 -3.99
CA GLU A 72 -12.82 -0.40 -3.75
C GLU A 72 -12.92 0.01 -2.28
N SER A 73 -12.77 -0.95 -1.35
CA SER A 73 -12.80 -0.65 0.08
C SER A 73 -11.68 0.32 0.48
N TYR A 74 -10.48 0.15 -0.08
CA TYR A 74 -9.39 1.07 0.24
C TYR A 74 -9.57 2.47 -0.38
N CYS A 75 -10.14 2.57 -1.59
CA CYS A 75 -10.52 3.86 -2.17
C CYS A 75 -11.58 4.57 -1.30
N GLU A 76 -12.56 3.82 -0.78
CA GLU A 76 -13.55 4.36 0.17
C GLU A 76 -12.88 4.88 1.46
N ALA A 77 -11.90 4.15 1.99
CA ALA A 77 -11.13 4.59 3.15
C ALA A 77 -10.39 5.91 2.88
N ARG A 78 -9.77 6.04 1.70
CA ARG A 78 -9.10 7.29 1.29
C ARG A 78 -10.07 8.45 1.10
N GLU A 79 -11.23 8.19 0.54
CA GLU A 79 -12.30 9.20 0.42
C GLU A 79 -12.77 9.64 1.81
N ALA A 80 -12.99 8.71 2.73
CA ALA A 80 -13.35 9.03 4.12
C ALA A 80 -12.28 9.89 4.79
N PHE A 81 -10.99 9.58 4.60
CA PHE A 81 -9.88 10.39 5.08
C PHE A 81 -9.93 11.81 4.53
N ASN A 82 -10.08 11.96 3.20
CA ASN A 82 -10.12 13.27 2.54
C ASN A 82 -11.32 14.13 3.00
N ASN A 83 -12.41 13.49 3.40
CA ASN A 83 -13.60 14.14 3.93
C ASN A 83 -13.53 14.39 5.46
N GLY A 84 -12.39 14.08 6.11
CA GLY A 84 -12.20 14.24 7.56
C GLY A 84 -12.89 13.19 8.42
N ASN A 85 -13.42 12.12 7.80
CA ASN A 85 -14.07 11.02 8.53
C ASN A 85 -13.05 9.93 8.89
N TYR A 86 -12.15 10.27 9.79
CA TYR A 86 -11.03 9.40 10.19
C TYR A 86 -11.48 8.10 10.88
N GLU A 87 -12.62 8.11 11.58
CA GLU A 87 -13.19 6.92 12.21
C GLU A 87 -13.65 5.88 11.18
N GLN A 88 -14.28 6.34 10.10
CA GLN A 88 -14.69 5.47 9.00
C GLN A 88 -13.48 4.92 8.28
N MET A 89 -12.50 5.77 7.96
CA MET A 89 -11.23 5.37 7.37
C MET A 89 -10.56 4.26 8.19
N ALA A 90 -10.43 4.46 9.51
CA ALA A 90 -9.78 3.49 10.39
C ALA A 90 -10.53 2.15 10.44
N ARG A 91 -11.87 2.17 10.52
CA ARG A 91 -12.68 0.94 10.50
C ARG A 91 -12.51 0.14 9.21
N ILE A 92 -12.47 0.81 8.06
CA ILE A 92 -12.27 0.15 6.77
C ILE A 92 -10.85 -0.43 6.71
N CYS A 93 -9.83 0.35 7.06
CA CYS A 93 -8.43 -0.10 7.08
C CYS A 93 -8.23 -1.30 8.02
N ASP A 94 -8.82 -1.27 9.23
CA ASP A 94 -8.74 -2.39 10.18
C ASP A 94 -9.39 -3.67 9.61
N SER A 95 -10.51 -3.54 8.90
CA SER A 95 -11.16 -4.67 8.23
C SER A 95 -10.32 -5.27 7.09
N LEU A 96 -9.39 -4.50 6.51
CA LEU A 96 -8.55 -4.93 5.38
C LEU A 96 -7.27 -5.65 5.82
N VAL A 97 -6.61 -5.21 6.92
CA VAL A 97 -5.25 -5.67 7.28
C VAL A 97 -5.12 -7.17 7.49
N ASP A 98 -6.20 -7.85 7.88
CA ASP A 98 -6.22 -9.29 8.17
C ASP A 98 -6.88 -10.12 7.04
N GLN A 99 -7.26 -9.48 5.91
CA GLN A 99 -7.83 -10.20 4.78
C GLN A 99 -6.76 -10.97 4.00
N PRO A 100 -7.06 -12.21 3.58
CA PRO A 100 -6.10 -13.01 2.79
C PRO A 100 -5.88 -12.40 1.41
N SER A 101 -4.61 -12.29 0.98
CA SER A 101 -4.19 -11.77 -0.33
C SER A 101 -4.62 -10.31 -0.58
N VAL A 102 -4.82 -9.50 0.46
CA VAL A 102 -5.10 -8.07 0.28
C VAL A 102 -3.89 -7.33 -0.30
N ASP A 103 -2.69 -7.80 -0.03
CA ASP A 103 -1.42 -7.30 -0.56
C ASP A 103 -1.27 -7.45 -2.09
N GLU A 104 -2.09 -8.28 -2.72
CA GLU A 104 -2.19 -8.37 -4.19
C GLU A 104 -3.00 -7.21 -4.80
N ALA A 105 -3.74 -6.46 -4.00
CA ALA A 105 -4.62 -5.38 -4.45
C ALA A 105 -4.25 -4.01 -3.87
N VAL A 106 -3.67 -3.97 -2.68
CA VAL A 106 -3.35 -2.74 -1.95
C VAL A 106 -2.01 -2.90 -1.27
N ARG A 107 -1.20 -1.86 -1.28
CA ARG A 107 0.04 -1.84 -0.48
C ARG A 107 -0.32 -1.82 1.00
N LEU A 108 -0.14 -2.95 1.68
CA LEU A 108 -0.47 -3.08 3.10
C LEU A 108 0.23 -2.06 3.98
N GLY A 109 1.42 -1.60 3.59
CA GLY A 109 2.12 -0.54 4.30
C GLY A 109 1.33 0.76 4.38
N ASP A 110 0.61 1.13 3.31
CA ASP A 110 -0.24 2.33 3.29
C ASP A 110 -1.47 2.14 4.23
N VAL A 111 -2.03 0.93 4.28
CA VAL A 111 -3.16 0.61 5.17
C VAL A 111 -2.74 0.68 6.63
N PHE A 112 -1.59 0.10 6.97
CA PHE A 112 -1.04 0.16 8.33
C PHE A 112 -0.67 1.58 8.74
N ALA A 113 -0.05 2.37 7.84
CA ALA A 113 0.29 3.76 8.12
C ALA A 113 -0.94 4.56 8.53
N ASN A 114 -2.03 4.46 7.77
CA ASN A 114 -3.29 5.14 8.10
C ASN A 114 -3.81 4.76 9.50
N LEU A 115 -3.73 3.49 9.91
CA LEU A 115 -4.14 3.04 11.23
C LEU A 115 -3.23 3.55 12.35
N ILE A 116 -1.93 3.48 12.13
CA ILE A 116 -0.93 3.93 13.10
C ILE A 116 -1.06 5.44 13.33
N GLU A 117 -1.13 6.23 12.26
CA GLU A 117 -1.32 7.68 12.35
C GLU A 117 -2.62 8.06 13.05
N PHE A 118 -3.72 7.36 12.72
CA PHE A 118 -5.00 7.58 13.36
C PHE A 118 -4.95 7.37 14.88
N HIS A 119 -4.37 6.26 15.35
CA HIS A 119 -4.26 5.97 16.77
C HIS A 119 -3.26 6.88 17.49
N MET A 120 -2.16 7.26 16.83
CA MET A 120 -1.22 8.25 17.36
C MET A 120 -1.90 9.61 17.56
N ASN A 121 -2.69 10.07 16.61
CA ASN A 121 -3.43 11.33 16.71
C ASN A 121 -4.49 11.30 17.83
N LYS A 122 -4.98 10.12 18.21
CA LYS A 122 -5.86 9.91 19.37
C LYS A 122 -5.12 9.74 20.70
N GLY A 123 -3.80 9.68 20.68
CA GLY A 123 -2.99 9.40 21.88
C GLY A 123 -3.00 7.92 22.28
N ASP A 124 -3.53 7.03 21.44
CA ASP A 124 -3.56 5.58 21.68
C ASP A 124 -2.26 4.93 21.15
N VAL A 125 -1.17 5.17 21.88
CA VAL A 125 0.16 4.68 21.55
C VAL A 125 0.22 3.14 21.57
N GLN A 126 -0.54 2.51 22.46
CA GLN A 126 -0.58 1.05 22.59
C GLN A 126 -1.13 0.38 21.32
N GLN A 127 -2.23 0.91 20.78
CA GLN A 127 -2.81 0.39 19.57
C GLN A 127 -1.92 0.66 18.34
N SER A 128 -1.31 1.85 18.29
CA SER A 128 -0.31 2.17 17.24
C SER A 128 0.87 1.21 17.26
N TYR A 129 1.38 0.88 18.43
CA TYR A 129 2.44 -0.11 18.59
C TYR A 129 2.00 -1.51 18.15
N SER A 130 0.78 -1.92 18.46
CA SER A 130 0.21 -3.21 18.02
C SER A 130 0.22 -3.32 16.48
N TYR A 131 -0.20 -2.28 15.77
CA TYR A 131 -0.15 -2.26 14.30
C TYR A 131 1.28 -2.22 13.76
N LEU A 132 2.18 -1.48 14.39
CA LEU A 132 3.60 -1.46 14.03
C LEU A 132 4.22 -2.86 14.14
N GLN A 133 3.91 -3.61 15.22
CA GLN A 133 4.34 -5.00 15.36
C GLN A 133 3.74 -5.92 14.30
N LYS A 134 2.45 -5.75 13.95
CA LYS A 134 1.80 -6.51 12.86
C LYS A 134 2.51 -6.25 11.52
N MET A 135 2.87 -5.01 11.23
CA MET A 135 3.60 -4.60 10.04
C MET A 135 4.98 -5.27 9.97
N GLN A 136 5.74 -5.24 11.08
CA GLN A 136 7.04 -5.91 11.20
C GLN A 136 6.92 -7.44 11.05
N LYS A 137 5.93 -8.05 11.68
CA LYS A 137 5.68 -9.49 11.57
C LYS A 137 5.37 -9.93 10.13
N LYS A 138 4.71 -9.06 9.36
CA LYS A 138 4.48 -9.25 7.92
C LYS A 138 5.70 -8.89 7.06
N LYS A 139 6.85 -8.52 7.67
CA LYS A 139 8.10 -8.13 7.00
C LYS A 139 7.94 -6.93 6.07
N ILE A 140 7.03 -6.03 6.38
CA ILE A 140 6.84 -4.78 5.64
C ILE A 140 7.91 -3.79 6.11
N VAL A 141 8.66 -3.22 5.18
CA VAL A 141 9.64 -2.16 5.45
C VAL A 141 8.90 -0.90 5.91
N ILE A 142 9.35 -0.29 7.01
CA ILE A 142 8.63 0.81 7.68
C ILE A 142 8.90 2.15 7.01
N ASP A 143 10.17 2.44 6.68
CA ASP A 143 10.64 3.76 6.22
C ASP A 143 9.84 4.40 5.08
N PRO A 144 9.32 3.66 4.06
CA PRO A 144 8.54 4.27 2.99
C PRO A 144 7.13 4.73 3.41
N TYR A 145 6.67 4.34 4.60
CA TYR A 145 5.28 4.49 5.04
C TYR A 145 5.12 5.37 6.27
N LEU A 146 6.07 5.32 7.20
CA LEU A 146 6.00 6.03 8.48
C LEU A 146 7.23 6.92 8.67
N ASP A 147 6.98 8.12 9.21
CA ASP A 147 8.04 9.03 9.63
C ASP A 147 8.84 8.41 10.80
N ARG A 148 10.16 8.56 10.76
CA ARG A 148 11.07 8.09 11.83
C ARG A 148 10.70 8.66 13.20
N LYS A 149 10.32 9.93 13.26
CA LYS A 149 9.90 10.57 14.49
C LYS A 149 8.66 9.90 15.08
N MET A 150 7.68 9.57 14.24
CA MET A 150 6.47 8.86 14.69
C MET A 150 6.83 7.49 15.27
N VAL A 151 7.70 6.73 14.60
CA VAL A 151 8.17 5.43 15.09
C VAL A 151 8.89 5.58 16.42
N GLU A 152 9.77 6.60 16.58
CA GLU A 152 10.44 6.91 17.85
C GLU A 152 9.45 7.28 18.96
N ASP A 153 8.43 8.07 18.64
CA ASP A 153 7.41 8.49 19.60
C ASP A 153 6.57 7.29 20.09
N ILE A 154 6.27 6.33 19.20
CA ILE A 154 5.60 5.07 19.57
C ILE A 154 6.46 4.27 20.55
N TYR A 155 7.73 4.00 20.23
CA TYR A 155 8.62 3.24 21.14
C TYR A 155 8.83 3.95 22.47
N ARG A 156 8.99 5.28 22.45
CA ARG A 156 9.13 6.10 23.67
C ARG A 156 7.87 6.03 24.53
N GLY A 157 6.69 6.14 23.92
CA GLY A 157 5.41 6.05 24.63
C GLY A 157 5.16 4.68 25.25
N MET A 158 5.75 3.62 24.68
CA MET A 158 5.72 2.26 25.21
C MET A 158 6.83 2.01 26.29
N GLY A 159 7.72 2.98 26.51
CA GLY A 159 8.88 2.79 27.40
C GLY A 159 9.90 1.77 26.88
N MET A 160 9.95 1.56 25.56
CA MET A 160 10.83 0.57 24.94
C MET A 160 11.94 1.23 24.10
N PRO A 161 13.13 0.60 24.02
CA PRO A 161 14.18 1.07 23.11
C PRO A 161 13.74 0.85 21.66
N ASN A 162 14.01 1.85 20.80
CA ASN A 162 13.74 1.72 19.37
C ASN A 162 14.87 0.86 18.71
N PRO A 163 14.57 -0.33 18.18
CA PRO A 163 15.57 -1.20 17.58
C PRO A 163 16.17 -0.63 16.28
N HIS A 164 15.48 0.35 15.64
CA HIS A 164 15.93 0.99 14.41
C HIS A 164 16.93 2.14 14.63
N LYS A 165 17.19 2.54 15.88
CA LYS A 165 18.17 3.58 16.24
C LYS A 165 19.64 3.19 16.00
N GLN A 166 19.93 1.88 15.87
CA GLN A 166 21.31 1.38 15.81
C GLN A 166 22.00 1.52 14.43
N TYR A 167 21.30 1.93 13.38
CA TYR A 167 21.88 2.03 12.03
C TYR A 167 22.19 3.47 11.58
N GLY A 168 22.02 4.47 12.43
CA GLY A 168 22.20 5.89 12.08
C GLY A 168 23.24 6.66 12.90
N ALA A 169 23.95 6.03 13.83
CA ALA A 169 24.96 6.68 14.67
C ALA A 169 26.39 6.30 14.24
N GLY A 170 26.74 6.61 12.98
CA GLY A 170 28.07 6.28 12.49
C GLY A 170 28.47 6.99 11.21
N SER A 171 28.33 8.34 11.15
CA SER A 171 29.09 9.17 10.21
C SER A 171 28.68 10.65 10.29
N ASP A 172 28.88 11.32 11.40
CA ASP A 172 29.00 12.79 11.42
C ASP A 172 29.64 13.17 12.76
N ASP A 173 30.95 13.05 12.83
CA ASP A 173 31.84 13.79 13.72
C ASP A 173 33.28 13.37 13.42
N ILE A 174 33.76 13.75 12.22
CA ILE A 174 35.17 13.96 11.97
C ILE A 174 35.30 15.47 11.73
N GLU A 175 35.34 16.23 12.82
CA GLU A 175 35.98 17.54 12.81
C GLU A 175 37.47 17.29 12.59
N GLU A 176 37.96 17.49 11.38
CA GLU A 176 39.39 17.66 11.12
C GLU A 176 39.83 18.98 11.74
N ASP A 177 40.40 18.90 12.91
CA ASP A 177 41.28 19.93 13.44
C ASP A 177 42.52 20.07 12.52
N ILE A 178 42.43 20.96 11.56
CA ILE A 178 43.58 21.40 10.80
C ILE A 178 44.26 22.48 11.67
N ASN A 179 45.17 22.04 12.52
CA ASN A 179 46.16 22.93 13.08
C ASN A 179 47.14 23.31 11.98
N GLU A 180 47.01 24.51 11.47
CA GLU A 180 48.06 25.21 10.76
C GLU A 180 49.13 25.65 11.79
N GLU A 181 50.26 25.00 11.77
CA GLU A 181 51.54 25.58 12.24
C GLU A 181 52.54 25.63 11.07
N PHE A 182 52.92 26.87 10.74
CA PHE A 182 54.02 27.39 9.88
C PHE A 182 53.89 27.32 8.38
#